data_cffd73659925270966360d819e771cfc
#
_entry.id   cffd73659925270966360d819e771cfc
#
_cell.length_a   1.000
_cell.length_b   1.000
_cell.length_c   1.000
_cell.angle_alpha   90.00
_cell.angle_beta   90.00
_cell.angle_gamma   90.00
#
_symmetry.space_group_name_H-M   'P 1'
#
loop_
_entity.id
_entity.type
_entity.pdbx_description
1 polymer ?
#
loop_
_entity_poly.entity_id
_entity_poly.type
_entity_poly.pdbx_seq_one_letter_code
_entity_poly.pdbx_strand_id
1 'polypeptide(L)'
;GNPHTELMLIGEAPGYYEEVQQEPFVGRAGEKLNQILKAMGLSRDMVYISNIVKFRPALPNQRTNNRAPTPEEIEACLPIIMNEIQVIQPKMIVALGGTAAVGLLGIQGSVSSMRGRFHDLNGIPVRVTYHPSYLLRSDSPREKRKVWEDMLAVMERLGMPISEKQRGYFLPRE
;
A
#
# COMPACT_ATOMS: atom_id res chain seq x y z
N GLY A 1 7.16 1.88 -11.81
CA GLY A 1 5.95 2.67 -12.06
C GLY A 1 6.26 4.06 -12.63
N ASN A 2 5.30 4.95 -12.54
CA ASN A 2 5.38 6.30 -13.11
C ASN A 2 5.96 7.30 -12.10
N PRO A 3 7.14 7.90 -12.33
CA PRO A 3 7.72 8.88 -11.41
C PRO A 3 7.01 10.26 -11.45
N HIS A 4 6.11 10.48 -12.39
CA HIS A 4 5.29 11.70 -12.51
C HIS A 4 3.85 11.49 -12.07
N THR A 5 3.61 10.55 -11.17
CA THR A 5 2.28 10.19 -10.70
C THR A 5 1.77 11.14 -9.59
N GLU A 6 0.46 11.22 -9.48
CA GLU A 6 -0.19 11.85 -8.33
C GLU A 6 -0.38 10.90 -7.13
N LEU A 7 -0.31 9.57 -7.36
CA LEU A 7 -0.57 8.54 -6.35
C LEU A 7 0.62 7.60 -6.18
N MET A 8 1.14 7.54 -4.96
CA MET A 8 2.19 6.63 -4.55
C MET A 8 1.64 5.60 -3.56
N LEU A 9 1.96 4.32 -3.78
CA LEU A 9 1.58 3.23 -2.88
C LEU A 9 2.83 2.65 -2.25
N ILE A 10 2.85 2.55 -0.93
CA ILE A 10 4.03 2.13 -0.16
C ILE A 10 3.66 0.96 0.73
N GLY A 11 4.31 -0.19 0.51
CA GLY A 11 4.18 -1.40 1.31
C GLY A 11 5.32 -1.58 2.31
N GLU A 12 5.46 -2.82 2.79
CA GLU A 12 6.40 -3.19 3.86
C GLU A 12 7.80 -3.46 3.32
N ALA A 13 8.00 -4.53 2.61
CA ALA A 13 9.29 -5.00 2.12
C ALA A 13 9.11 -5.98 0.94
N PRO A 14 10.15 -6.17 0.11
CA PRO A 14 10.14 -7.22 -0.91
C PRO A 14 9.98 -8.61 -0.28
N GLY A 15 9.22 -9.47 -0.93
CA GLY A 15 9.17 -10.90 -0.66
C GLY A 15 10.06 -11.67 -1.64
N TYR A 16 9.90 -13.00 -1.66
CA TYR A 16 10.70 -13.89 -2.52
C TYR A 16 10.59 -13.55 -4.01
N TYR A 17 9.37 -13.39 -4.52
CA TYR A 17 9.16 -13.11 -5.95
C TYR A 17 9.66 -11.72 -6.34
N GLU A 18 9.51 -10.73 -5.45
CA GLU A 18 10.00 -9.37 -5.64
C GLU A 18 11.54 -9.32 -5.68
N GLU A 19 12.20 -10.10 -4.82
CA GLU A 19 13.65 -10.24 -4.83
C GLU A 19 14.16 -10.87 -6.13
N VAL A 20 13.49 -11.93 -6.62
CA VAL A 20 13.86 -12.63 -7.86
C VAL A 20 13.63 -11.75 -9.08
N GLN A 21 12.50 -11.03 -9.14
CA GLN A 21 12.12 -10.23 -10.31
C GLN A 21 12.64 -8.78 -10.24
N GLN A 22 13.18 -8.37 -9.09
CA GLN A 22 13.65 -7.00 -8.85
C GLN A 22 12.56 -5.93 -9.10
N GLU A 23 11.32 -6.27 -8.75
CA GLU A 23 10.17 -5.39 -8.91
C GLU A 23 9.24 -5.50 -7.70
N PRO A 24 8.66 -4.39 -7.18
CA PRO A 24 7.77 -4.43 -6.03
C PRO A 24 6.40 -5.05 -6.41
N PHE A 25 5.80 -5.77 -5.46
CA PHE A 25 4.44 -6.29 -5.59
C PHE A 25 4.20 -7.14 -6.86
N VAL A 26 5.02 -8.16 -7.08
CA VAL A 26 4.89 -9.12 -8.20
C VAL A 26 4.48 -10.53 -7.76
N GLY A 27 4.37 -10.80 -6.47
CA GLY A 27 3.81 -12.02 -5.92
C GLY A 27 2.28 -11.97 -5.78
N ARG A 28 1.71 -12.91 -5.02
CA ARG A 28 0.25 -13.01 -4.80
C ARG A 28 -0.37 -11.73 -4.22
N ALA A 29 0.32 -11.07 -3.30
CA ALA A 29 -0.11 -9.77 -2.77
C ALA A 29 -0.11 -8.68 -3.86
N GLY A 30 0.87 -8.73 -4.76
CA GLY A 30 0.96 -7.85 -5.93
C GLY A 30 -0.19 -8.07 -6.92
N GLU A 31 -0.57 -9.30 -7.18
CA GLU A 31 -1.77 -9.61 -7.99
C GLU A 31 -3.04 -9.02 -7.37
N LYS A 32 -3.16 -9.10 -6.04
CA LYS A 32 -4.28 -8.48 -5.32
C LYS A 32 -4.24 -6.95 -5.44
N LEU A 33 -3.07 -6.33 -5.34
CA LEU A 33 -2.90 -4.89 -5.55
C LEU A 33 -3.31 -4.49 -6.98
N ASN A 34 -2.93 -5.28 -7.99
CA ASN A 34 -3.34 -5.03 -9.38
C ASN A 34 -4.87 -5.06 -9.55
N GLN A 35 -5.56 -5.98 -8.86
CA GLN A 35 -7.02 -6.03 -8.85
C GLN A 35 -7.64 -4.79 -8.20
N ILE A 36 -7.06 -4.31 -7.11
CA ILE A 36 -7.49 -3.07 -6.42
C ILE A 36 -7.32 -1.88 -7.36
N LEU A 37 -6.15 -1.71 -7.98
CA LEU A 37 -5.88 -0.63 -8.93
C LEU A 37 -6.85 -0.68 -10.11
N LYS A 38 -7.06 -1.85 -10.69
CA LYS A 38 -8.04 -2.04 -11.79
C LYS A 38 -9.45 -1.63 -11.38
N ALA A 39 -9.88 -1.95 -10.16
CA ALA A 39 -11.17 -1.53 -9.64
C ALA A 39 -11.29 0.00 -9.48
N MET A 40 -10.17 0.68 -9.22
CA MET A 40 -10.08 2.15 -9.21
C MET A 40 -10.04 2.76 -10.62
N GLY A 41 -9.90 1.97 -11.67
CA GLY A 41 -9.66 2.44 -13.04
C GLY A 41 -8.21 2.81 -13.32
N LEU A 42 -7.27 2.28 -12.53
CA LEU A 42 -5.84 2.51 -12.64
C LEU A 42 -5.09 1.24 -13.06
N SER A 43 -3.87 1.43 -13.53
CA SER A 43 -2.88 0.38 -13.79
C SER A 43 -1.55 0.72 -13.11
N ARG A 44 -0.64 -0.22 -13.04
CA ARG A 44 0.66 -0.04 -12.36
C ARG A 44 1.52 1.07 -12.96
N ASP A 45 1.43 1.28 -14.27
CA ASP A 45 2.14 2.33 -15.00
C ASP A 45 1.55 3.73 -14.82
N MET A 46 0.40 3.85 -14.16
CA MET A 46 -0.24 5.13 -13.80
C MET A 46 0.10 5.58 -12.37
N VAL A 47 0.69 4.72 -11.56
CA VAL A 47 1.03 4.97 -10.15
C VAL A 47 2.50 4.66 -9.90
N TYR A 48 3.01 5.04 -8.73
CA TYR A 48 4.32 4.60 -8.26
C TYR A 48 4.16 3.66 -7.07
N ILE A 49 4.80 2.49 -7.15
CA ILE A 49 4.71 1.45 -6.13
C ILE A 49 6.09 1.23 -5.52
N SER A 50 6.17 1.27 -4.21
CA SER A 50 7.40 1.10 -3.46
C SER A 50 7.16 0.37 -2.13
N ASN A 51 8.23 0.14 -1.39
CA ASN A 51 8.21 -0.41 -0.04
C ASN A 51 9.04 0.45 0.89
N ILE A 52 8.69 0.47 2.18
CA ILE A 52 9.47 1.19 3.19
C ILE A 52 10.85 0.56 3.39
N VAL A 53 10.96 -0.78 3.35
CA VAL A 53 12.23 -1.50 3.35
C VAL A 53 12.59 -1.94 1.94
N LYS A 54 13.85 -1.72 1.53
CA LYS A 54 14.31 -1.85 0.14
C LYS A 54 14.94 -3.21 -0.19
N PHE A 55 15.02 -4.09 0.77
CA PHE A 55 15.57 -5.45 0.62
C PHE A 55 14.63 -6.46 1.29
N ARG A 56 14.74 -7.71 0.91
CA ARG A 56 14.02 -8.79 1.54
C ARG A 56 14.67 -9.12 2.89
N PRO A 57 13.95 -9.01 4.03
CA PRO A 57 14.48 -9.34 5.33
C PRO A 57 14.95 -10.79 5.39
N ALA A 58 16.20 -11.02 5.82
CA ALA A 58 16.84 -12.32 5.78
C ALA A 58 16.41 -13.25 6.92
N LEU A 59 16.32 -14.54 6.63
CA LEU A 59 16.11 -15.63 7.58
C LEU A 59 17.18 -16.69 7.40
N PRO A 60 17.59 -17.41 8.47
CA PRO A 60 18.44 -18.60 8.34
C PRO A 60 17.78 -19.64 7.42
N ASN A 61 18.54 -20.20 6.49
CA ASN A 61 18.06 -21.20 5.52
C ASN A 61 16.78 -20.78 4.76
N GLN A 62 16.71 -19.49 4.41
CA GLN A 62 15.54 -18.91 3.78
C GLN A 62 15.27 -19.53 2.41
N ARG A 63 14.01 -19.91 2.18
CA ARG A 63 13.48 -20.34 0.87
C ARG A 63 12.49 -19.30 0.37
N THR A 64 11.22 -19.68 0.22
CA THR A 64 10.14 -18.77 -0.20
C THR A 64 9.44 -18.03 0.93
N ASN A 65 9.77 -18.38 2.19
CA ASN A 65 9.22 -17.76 3.38
C ASN A 65 9.77 -16.35 3.59
N ASN A 66 8.94 -15.48 4.13
CA ASN A 66 9.28 -14.09 4.42
C ASN A 66 9.03 -13.80 5.90
N ARG A 67 9.74 -12.83 6.44
CA ARG A 67 9.46 -12.24 7.75
C ARG A 67 9.23 -10.73 7.64
N ALA A 68 8.60 -10.17 8.64
CA ALA A 68 8.52 -8.71 8.78
C ALA A 68 9.92 -8.11 9.03
N PRO A 69 10.19 -6.90 8.56
CA PRO A 69 11.41 -6.17 8.88
C PRO A 69 11.47 -5.79 10.36
N THR A 70 12.67 -5.67 10.89
CA THR A 70 12.91 -5.13 12.23
C THR A 70 12.81 -3.60 12.23
N PRO A 71 12.64 -2.95 13.40
CA PRO A 71 12.68 -1.50 13.50
C PRO A 71 13.97 -0.88 12.92
N GLU A 72 15.11 -1.52 13.14
CA GLU A 72 16.42 -1.07 12.64
C GLU A 72 16.49 -1.16 11.10
N GLU A 73 15.92 -2.19 10.51
CA GLU A 73 15.84 -2.34 9.05
C GLU A 73 14.94 -1.25 8.42
N ILE A 74 13.84 -0.91 9.09
CA ILE A 74 12.95 0.18 8.68
C ILE A 74 13.69 1.52 8.79
N GLU A 75 14.34 1.79 9.91
CA GLU A 75 15.08 3.03 10.16
C GLU A 75 16.21 3.22 9.12
N ALA A 76 16.94 2.17 8.81
CA ALA A 76 18.01 2.19 7.81
C ALA A 76 17.48 2.52 6.39
N CYS A 77 16.27 2.09 6.04
CA CYS A 77 15.67 2.34 4.72
C CYS A 77 14.84 3.62 4.65
N LEU A 78 14.45 4.19 5.78
CA LEU A 78 13.57 5.37 5.82
C LEU A 78 14.11 6.56 5.01
N PRO A 79 15.40 6.93 5.05
CA PRO A 79 15.95 8.00 4.22
C PRO A 79 15.74 7.77 2.72
N ILE A 80 15.76 6.52 2.26
CA ILE A 80 15.60 6.17 0.84
C ILE A 80 14.16 6.42 0.40
N ILE A 81 13.16 5.94 1.15
CA ILE A 81 11.75 6.15 0.80
C ILE A 81 11.37 7.63 0.91
N MET A 82 11.93 8.36 1.87
CA MET A 82 11.71 9.80 1.99
C MET A 82 12.28 10.56 0.79
N ASN A 83 13.45 10.16 0.25
CA ASN A 83 13.99 10.71 -0.98
C ASN A 83 13.09 10.39 -2.20
N GLU A 84 12.57 9.16 -2.31
CA GLU A 84 11.63 8.80 -3.38
C GLU A 84 10.39 9.72 -3.33
N ILE A 85 9.81 9.92 -2.15
CA ILE A 85 8.65 10.82 -1.96
C ILE A 85 9.01 12.25 -2.36
N GLN A 86 10.19 12.74 -1.96
CA GLN A 86 10.65 14.09 -2.30
C GLN A 86 10.84 14.29 -3.79
N VAL A 87 11.36 13.29 -4.50
CA VAL A 87 11.58 13.35 -5.96
C VAL A 87 10.26 13.25 -6.73
N ILE A 88 9.38 12.35 -6.33
CA ILE A 88 8.11 12.10 -7.01
C ILE A 88 7.09 13.19 -6.70
N GLN A 89 7.08 13.73 -5.49
CA GLN A 89 6.11 14.74 -5.01
C GLN A 89 4.66 14.36 -5.29
N PRO A 90 4.21 13.16 -4.86
CA PRO A 90 2.84 12.73 -5.12
C PRO A 90 1.84 13.64 -4.41
N LYS A 91 0.63 13.76 -4.95
CA LYS A 91 -0.47 14.45 -4.27
C LYS A 91 -1.04 13.63 -3.11
N MET A 92 -0.80 12.32 -3.13
CA MET A 92 -1.29 11.39 -2.12
C MET A 92 -0.45 10.14 -2.01
N ILE A 93 -0.36 9.61 -0.79
CA ILE A 93 0.26 8.32 -0.49
C ILE A 93 -0.79 7.37 0.08
N VAL A 94 -0.77 6.11 -0.34
CA VAL A 94 -1.47 5.01 0.32
C VAL A 94 -0.43 4.15 1.03
N ALA A 95 -0.52 4.09 2.36
CA ALA A 95 0.28 3.19 3.17
C ALA A 95 -0.41 1.82 3.26
N LEU A 96 0.20 0.82 2.65
CA LEU A 96 -0.30 -0.56 2.55
C LEU A 96 0.19 -1.38 3.75
N GLY A 97 -0.60 -1.39 4.81
CA GLY A 97 -0.33 -2.15 6.03
C GLY A 97 0.30 -1.35 7.17
N GLY A 98 0.39 -2.00 8.33
CA GLY A 98 0.84 -1.35 9.58
C GLY A 98 2.30 -0.93 9.56
N THR A 99 3.19 -1.76 9.02
CA THR A 99 4.63 -1.46 8.95
C THR A 99 4.90 -0.20 8.13
N ALA A 100 4.28 -0.07 6.96
CA ALA A 100 4.41 1.12 6.13
C ALA A 100 3.83 2.35 6.84
N ALA A 101 2.65 2.23 7.45
CA ALA A 101 2.00 3.33 8.16
C ALA A 101 2.83 3.82 9.36
N VAL A 102 3.28 2.91 10.22
CA VAL A 102 4.10 3.23 11.39
C VAL A 102 5.43 3.86 10.97
N GLY A 103 6.10 3.27 9.99
CA GLY A 103 7.40 3.76 9.52
C GLY A 103 7.33 5.15 8.88
N LEU A 104 6.32 5.40 8.05
CA LEU A 104 6.15 6.70 7.38
C LEU A 104 5.68 7.79 8.33
N LEU A 105 4.73 7.48 9.22
CA LEU A 105 4.05 8.47 10.04
C LEU A 105 4.68 8.65 11.43
N GLY A 106 5.55 7.73 11.86
CA GLY A 106 6.13 7.75 13.20
C GLY A 106 5.12 7.56 14.34
N ILE A 107 3.93 7.00 14.04
CA ILE A 107 2.86 6.76 15.01
C ILE A 107 2.74 5.28 15.32
N GLN A 108 2.25 4.96 16.52
CA GLN A 108 1.96 3.59 16.92
C GLN A 108 0.47 3.29 16.77
N GLY A 109 0.15 2.04 16.44
CA GLY A 109 -1.24 1.61 16.36
C GLY A 109 -1.45 0.45 15.38
N SER A 110 -2.65 -0.09 15.41
CA SER A 110 -3.10 -1.09 14.43
C SER A 110 -3.60 -0.41 13.15
N VAL A 111 -3.61 -1.14 12.05
CA VAL A 111 -4.24 -0.65 10.81
C VAL A 111 -5.69 -0.24 11.05
N SER A 112 -6.44 -1.02 11.85
CA SER A 112 -7.83 -0.70 12.20
C SER A 112 -7.99 0.64 12.91
N SER A 113 -7.03 1.05 13.74
CA SER A 113 -7.07 2.34 14.44
C SER A 113 -6.60 3.52 13.58
N MET A 114 -5.76 3.26 12.60
CA MET A 114 -5.17 4.29 11.73
C MET A 114 -5.99 4.55 10.46
N ARG A 115 -6.70 3.54 9.95
CA ARG A 115 -7.53 3.68 8.75
C ARG A 115 -8.79 4.54 8.99
N GLY A 116 -9.50 4.89 7.93
CA GLY A 116 -10.74 5.68 8.01
C GLY A 116 -10.55 7.19 8.01
N ARG A 117 -9.32 7.67 8.10
CA ARG A 117 -8.95 9.10 8.04
C ARG A 117 -7.69 9.29 7.21
N PHE A 118 -7.41 10.53 6.84
CA PHE A 118 -6.12 10.92 6.27
C PHE A 118 -5.17 11.38 7.38
N HIS A 119 -3.92 10.98 7.25
CA HIS A 119 -2.81 11.46 8.06
C HIS A 119 -1.99 12.45 7.23
N ASP A 120 -1.13 13.22 7.87
CA ASP A 120 -0.24 14.15 7.19
C ASP A 120 1.21 13.65 7.25
N LEU A 121 1.88 13.67 6.10
CA LEU A 121 3.32 13.47 6.00
C LEU A 121 3.93 14.66 5.27
N ASN A 122 4.41 15.64 6.02
CA ASN A 122 5.02 16.87 5.49
C ASN A 122 4.13 17.58 4.43
N GLY A 123 2.83 17.66 4.67
CA GLY A 123 1.86 18.26 3.77
C GLY A 123 1.25 17.31 2.73
N ILE A 124 1.72 16.07 2.65
CA ILE A 124 1.16 15.06 1.76
C ILE A 124 0.15 14.21 2.54
N PRO A 125 -1.11 14.11 2.10
CA PRO A 125 -2.10 13.27 2.74
C PRO A 125 -1.77 11.79 2.53
N VAL A 126 -1.82 11.01 3.64
CA VAL A 126 -1.57 9.58 3.66
C VAL A 126 -2.84 8.85 4.06
N ARG A 127 -3.31 7.94 3.23
CA ARG A 127 -4.38 7.01 3.57
C ARG A 127 -3.78 5.68 4.01
N VAL A 128 -4.11 5.23 5.21
CA VAL A 128 -3.72 3.91 5.70
C VAL A 128 -4.80 2.90 5.33
N THR A 129 -4.40 1.75 4.80
CA THR A 129 -5.28 0.61 4.55
C THR A 129 -4.58 -0.70 4.88
N TYR A 130 -5.30 -1.82 4.81
CA TYR A 130 -4.71 -3.14 5.00
C TYR A 130 -3.75 -3.49 3.87
N HIS A 131 -2.67 -4.19 4.20
CA HIS A 131 -1.77 -4.74 3.20
C HIS A 131 -2.53 -5.72 2.29
N PRO A 132 -2.30 -5.74 0.96
CA PRO A 132 -3.02 -6.65 0.05
C PRO A 132 -2.98 -8.13 0.45
N SER A 133 -1.90 -8.59 1.11
CA SER A 133 -1.81 -9.96 1.64
C SER A 133 -2.85 -10.27 2.72
N TYR A 134 -3.38 -9.27 3.41
CA TYR A 134 -4.47 -9.46 4.36
C TYR A 134 -5.70 -10.04 3.68
N LEU A 135 -6.05 -9.56 2.49
CA LEU A 135 -7.18 -10.07 1.72
C LEU A 135 -6.96 -11.49 1.17
N LEU A 136 -5.71 -11.98 1.13
CA LEU A 136 -5.44 -13.38 0.78
C LEU A 136 -5.82 -14.35 1.90
N ARG A 137 -5.83 -13.87 3.15
CA ARG A 137 -6.19 -14.65 4.35
C ARG A 137 -7.63 -14.42 4.81
N SER A 138 -8.17 -13.25 4.50
CA SER A 138 -9.50 -12.78 4.96
C SER A 138 -10.27 -12.25 3.75
N ASP A 139 -10.73 -13.15 2.88
CA ASP A 139 -11.34 -12.84 1.57
C ASP A 139 -12.86 -12.58 1.64
N SER A 140 -13.40 -12.21 2.80
CA SER A 140 -14.82 -11.92 2.95
C SER A 140 -15.22 -10.59 2.29
N PRO A 141 -16.46 -10.43 1.82
CA PRO A 141 -16.97 -9.16 1.30
C PRO A 141 -16.80 -8.00 2.30
N ARG A 142 -16.97 -8.26 3.60
CA ARG A 142 -16.79 -7.27 4.67
C ARG A 142 -15.36 -6.73 4.71
N GLU A 143 -14.35 -7.60 4.61
CA GLU A 143 -12.95 -7.17 4.65
C GLU A 143 -12.55 -6.46 3.35
N LYS A 144 -13.03 -6.95 2.21
CA LYS A 144 -12.87 -6.24 0.92
C LYS A 144 -13.51 -4.87 0.95
N ARG A 145 -14.69 -4.73 1.56
CA ARG A 145 -15.37 -3.44 1.70
C ARG A 145 -14.54 -2.43 2.47
N LYS A 146 -13.91 -2.82 3.55
CA LYS A 146 -13.02 -1.93 4.34
C LYS A 146 -11.89 -1.35 3.47
N VAL A 147 -11.19 -2.20 2.71
CA VAL A 147 -10.13 -1.74 1.81
C VAL A 147 -10.71 -0.85 0.71
N TRP A 148 -11.86 -1.23 0.16
CA TRP A 148 -12.50 -0.46 -0.88
C TRP A 148 -12.95 0.93 -0.42
N GLU A 149 -13.46 1.07 0.79
CA GLU A 149 -13.78 2.37 1.38
C GLU A 149 -12.55 3.28 1.52
N ASP A 150 -11.39 2.72 1.85
CA ASP A 150 -10.15 3.47 1.86
C ASP A 150 -9.78 3.94 0.45
N MET A 151 -9.95 3.10 -0.58
CA MET A 151 -9.69 3.47 -1.97
C MET A 151 -10.70 4.47 -2.52
N LEU A 152 -11.97 4.36 -2.18
CA LEU A 152 -12.98 5.38 -2.53
C LEU A 152 -12.60 6.76 -1.98
N ALA A 153 -12.15 6.83 -0.73
CA ALA A 153 -11.70 8.09 -0.12
C ALA A 153 -10.47 8.67 -0.86
N VAL A 154 -9.54 7.82 -1.30
CA VAL A 154 -8.40 8.22 -2.13
C VAL A 154 -8.87 8.78 -3.47
N MET A 155 -9.75 8.06 -4.17
CA MET A 155 -10.31 8.50 -5.46
C MET A 155 -11.04 9.83 -5.34
N GLU A 156 -11.88 10.00 -4.31
CA GLU A 156 -12.60 11.24 -4.05
C GLU A 156 -11.64 12.41 -3.85
N ARG A 157 -10.60 12.22 -3.03
CA ARG A 157 -9.63 13.27 -2.73
C ARG A 157 -8.76 13.63 -3.93
N LEU A 158 -8.49 12.70 -4.83
CA LEU A 158 -7.79 12.95 -6.10
C LEU A 158 -8.71 13.52 -7.20
N GLY A 159 -10.00 13.67 -6.93
CA GLY A 159 -10.97 14.15 -7.94
C GLY A 159 -11.22 13.15 -9.07
N MET A 160 -10.98 11.88 -8.84
CA MET A 160 -11.22 10.82 -9.82
C MET A 160 -12.74 10.57 -10.00
N PRO A 161 -13.21 10.23 -11.21
CA PRO A 161 -14.60 9.85 -11.41
C PRO A 161 -14.89 8.52 -10.69
N ILE A 162 -16.01 8.47 -9.97
CA ILE A 162 -16.47 7.28 -9.25
C ILE A 162 -17.89 6.94 -9.70
N SER A 163 -18.05 5.79 -10.33
CA SER A 163 -19.37 5.31 -10.76
C SER A 163 -20.20 4.77 -9.58
N GLU A 164 -21.51 4.75 -9.73
CA GLU A 164 -22.43 4.12 -8.75
C GLU A 164 -22.08 2.63 -8.53
N LYS A 165 -21.65 1.94 -9.58
CA LYS A 165 -21.19 0.57 -9.47
C LYS A 165 -19.98 0.45 -8.54
N GLN A 166 -19.00 1.34 -8.66
CA GLN A 166 -17.83 1.38 -7.77
C GLN A 166 -18.23 1.71 -6.33
N ARG A 167 -19.15 2.65 -6.12
CA ARG A 167 -19.67 2.97 -4.78
C ARG A 167 -20.31 1.75 -4.12
N GLY A 168 -20.98 0.91 -4.91
CA GLY A 168 -21.67 -0.31 -4.46
C GLY A 168 -20.80 -1.55 -4.29
N TYR A 169 -19.50 -1.54 -4.61
CA TYR A 169 -18.67 -2.73 -4.48
C TYR A 169 -18.62 -3.23 -3.03
N PHE A 170 -18.87 -4.53 -2.86
CA PHE A 170 -18.83 -5.25 -1.59
C PHE A 170 -19.82 -4.77 -0.52
N LEU A 171 -20.83 -4.01 -0.87
CA LEU A 171 -21.96 -3.76 0.01
C LEU A 171 -22.78 -5.05 0.20
N PRO A 172 -23.43 -5.23 1.35
CA PRO A 172 -24.41 -6.30 1.53
C PRO A 172 -25.46 -6.20 0.40
N ARG A 173 -25.85 -7.33 -0.16
CA ARG A 173 -27.03 -7.40 -1.03
C ARG A 173 -28.26 -7.37 -0.12
N GLU A 174 -29.18 -6.46 -0.40
CA GLU A 174 -30.53 -6.47 0.19
C GLU A 174 -31.25 -7.76 -0.19
#